data_abadcd620f02b766b5886612459c5186
#
_entry.id   abadcd620f02b766b5886612459c5186
#
_cell.length_a   1.000
_cell.length_b   1.000
_cell.length_c   1.000
_cell.angle_alpha   90.00
_cell.angle_beta   90.00
_cell.angle_gamma   90.00
#
_symmetry.space_group_name_H-M   'P 1'
#
loop_
_entity.id
_entity.type
_entity.pdbx_description
1 polymer ?
#
loop_
_entity_poly.entity_id
_entity_poly.type
_entity_poly.pdbx_seq_one_letter_code
_entity_poly.pdbx_strand_id
1 'polypeptide(L)'
;MSAGGAIQAQLAASLGTLVDLTGVFDGPPARAAFPYTAIDASLERDWSHKSGSGREVMIAVTVWDDQPARLQLLADEVEARVASIGGTDEWQLASLVLVRRRTIRDVAGPWATAIDFRARLLAA
;
A
#
# COMPACT_ATOMS: atom_id res chain seq x y z
N MET A 1 -13.00 -12.53 -5.12
CA MET A 1 -11.86 -11.60 -5.26
C MET A 1 -10.63 -12.24 -4.61
N SER A 2 -9.46 -12.12 -5.22
CA SER A 2 -8.21 -12.60 -4.62
C SER A 2 -7.87 -11.82 -3.34
N ALA A 3 -7.02 -12.38 -2.50
CA ALA A 3 -6.55 -11.68 -1.30
C ALA A 3 -5.83 -10.37 -1.67
N GLY A 4 -4.96 -10.40 -2.68
CA GLY A 4 -4.28 -9.20 -3.16
C GLY A 4 -5.24 -8.17 -3.74
N GLY A 5 -6.24 -8.62 -4.51
CA GLY A 5 -7.28 -7.74 -5.04
C GLY A 5 -8.12 -7.10 -3.94
N ALA A 6 -8.44 -7.85 -2.89
CA ALA A 6 -9.17 -7.34 -1.73
C ALA A 6 -8.36 -6.26 -0.99
N ILE A 7 -7.07 -6.51 -0.76
CA ILE A 7 -6.16 -5.54 -0.13
C ILE A 7 -6.00 -4.29 -1.02
N GLN A 8 -5.83 -4.48 -2.32
CA GLN A 8 -5.72 -3.36 -3.28
C GLN A 8 -6.95 -2.43 -3.18
N ALA A 9 -8.14 -3.01 -3.16
CA ALA A 9 -9.38 -2.24 -3.05
C ALA A 9 -9.50 -1.49 -1.72
N GLN A 10 -9.13 -2.14 -0.61
CA GLN A 10 -9.12 -1.53 0.70
C GLN A 10 -8.15 -0.35 0.78
N LEU A 11 -6.95 -0.51 0.23
CA LEU A 11 -5.94 0.54 0.21
C LEU A 11 -6.37 1.70 -0.66
N ALA A 12 -6.91 1.43 -1.85
CA ALA A 12 -7.39 2.49 -2.75
C ALA A 12 -8.49 3.31 -2.09
N ALA A 13 -9.45 2.66 -1.44
CA ALA A 13 -10.53 3.35 -0.74
C ALA A 13 -10.00 4.19 0.44
N SER A 14 -9.10 3.62 1.24
CA SER A 14 -8.56 4.28 2.42
C SER A 14 -7.66 5.46 2.06
N LEU A 15 -6.72 5.28 1.13
CA LEU A 15 -5.80 6.33 0.71
C LEU A 15 -6.49 7.41 -0.11
N GLY A 16 -7.56 7.06 -0.83
CA GLY A 16 -8.36 8.03 -1.58
C GLY A 16 -9.03 9.10 -0.72
N THR A 17 -9.11 8.89 0.59
CA THR A 17 -9.66 9.89 1.53
C THR A 17 -8.62 10.93 1.97
N LEU A 18 -7.33 10.73 1.65
CA LEU A 18 -6.27 11.68 1.99
C LEU A 18 -6.31 12.87 1.04
N VAL A 19 -6.74 14.02 1.54
CA VAL A 19 -6.98 15.22 0.74
C VAL A 19 -5.71 15.82 0.13
N ASP A 20 -4.55 15.55 0.72
CA ASP A 20 -3.27 16.07 0.24
C ASP A 20 -2.69 15.30 -0.94
N LEU A 21 -3.20 14.09 -1.22
CA LEU A 21 -2.83 13.33 -2.41
C LEU A 21 -3.63 13.81 -3.62
N THR A 22 -2.96 14.05 -4.73
CA THR A 22 -3.63 14.42 -5.99
C THR A 22 -4.19 13.21 -6.72
N GLY A 23 -3.71 12.00 -6.39
CA GLY A 23 -4.19 10.77 -6.98
C GLY A 23 -3.64 9.54 -6.30
N VAL A 24 -4.42 8.45 -6.41
CA VAL A 24 -4.07 7.11 -5.92
C VAL A 24 -4.21 6.16 -7.11
N PHE A 25 -3.14 5.44 -7.44
CA PHE A 25 -3.06 4.63 -8.66
C PHE A 25 -2.76 3.16 -8.35
N ASP A 26 -3.24 2.30 -9.22
CA ASP A 26 -2.91 0.87 -9.24
C ASP A 26 -1.67 0.70 -10.11
N GLY A 27 -0.50 0.78 -9.50
CA GLY A 27 0.77 0.87 -10.18
C GLY A 27 1.11 2.30 -10.61
N PRO A 28 2.39 2.57 -10.97
CA PRO A 28 2.82 3.92 -11.27
C PRO A 28 2.15 4.47 -12.54
N PRO A 29 1.57 5.68 -12.48
CA PRO A 29 0.96 6.31 -13.64
C PRO A 29 2.02 6.83 -14.60
N ALA A 30 1.67 6.99 -15.88
CA ALA A 30 2.55 7.60 -16.86
C ALA A 30 2.76 9.09 -16.60
N ARG A 31 1.73 9.76 -16.10
CA ARG A 31 1.76 11.18 -15.70
C ARG A 31 0.81 11.41 -14.54
N ALA A 32 1.27 12.18 -13.56
CA ALA A 32 0.43 12.61 -12.46
C ALA A 32 1.01 13.89 -11.85
N ALA A 33 0.14 14.70 -11.25
CA ALA A 33 0.56 15.87 -10.48
C ALA A 33 1.01 15.44 -9.08
N PHE A 34 2.07 16.04 -8.57
CA PHE A 34 2.54 15.77 -7.21
C PHE A 34 1.63 16.42 -6.16
N PRO A 35 1.54 15.83 -4.98
CA PRO A 35 2.01 14.48 -4.62
C PRO A 35 1.00 13.40 -5.01
N TYR A 36 1.47 12.23 -5.37
CA TYR A 36 0.59 11.09 -5.67
C TYR A 36 1.16 9.80 -5.09
N THR A 37 0.33 8.78 -5.00
CA THR A 37 0.74 7.45 -4.54
C THR A 37 0.31 6.36 -5.51
N ALA A 38 1.07 5.28 -5.54
CA ALA A 38 0.72 4.07 -6.26
C ALA A 38 0.77 2.88 -5.31
N ILE A 39 -0.11 1.93 -5.54
CA ILE A 39 -0.28 0.73 -4.72
C ILE A 39 0.02 -0.48 -5.57
N ASP A 40 0.78 -1.42 -5.02
CA ASP A 40 1.00 -2.73 -5.62
C ASP A 40 0.82 -3.80 -4.55
N ALA A 41 -0.21 -4.63 -4.69
CA ALA A 41 -0.50 -5.77 -3.86
C ALA A 41 -0.59 -7.05 -4.71
N SER A 42 0.22 -7.12 -5.78
CA SER A 42 0.15 -8.19 -6.78
C SER A 42 0.92 -9.45 -6.40
N LEU A 43 1.85 -9.38 -5.44
CA LEU A 43 2.65 -10.53 -5.04
C LEU A 43 1.96 -11.24 -3.88
N GLU A 44 1.45 -12.44 -4.15
CA GLU A 44 0.81 -13.30 -3.17
C GLU A 44 1.54 -14.64 -3.11
N ARG A 45 1.53 -15.24 -1.93
CA ARG A 45 1.97 -16.62 -1.76
C ARG A 45 1.05 -17.36 -0.80
N ASP A 46 1.06 -18.69 -0.87
CA ASP A 46 0.23 -19.52 -0.01
C ASP A 46 0.66 -19.39 1.46
N TRP A 47 -0.33 -19.24 2.33
CA TRP A 47 -0.15 -19.20 3.78
C TRP A 47 -1.28 -20.01 4.45
N SER A 48 -1.58 -21.16 3.88
CA SER A 48 -2.68 -22.01 4.35
C SER A 48 -2.27 -22.84 5.56
N HIS A 49 -3.25 -23.16 6.38
CA HIS A 49 -3.12 -24.03 7.55
C HIS A 49 -4.00 -25.27 7.38
N LYS A 50 -3.87 -26.24 8.29
CA LYS A 50 -4.71 -27.45 8.27
C LYS A 50 -6.20 -27.12 8.33
N SER A 51 -6.57 -26.03 9.01
CA SER A 51 -7.96 -25.65 9.25
C SER A 51 -8.48 -24.58 8.29
N GLY A 52 -7.68 -24.08 7.35
CA GLY A 52 -8.15 -23.06 6.42
C GLY A 52 -7.12 -22.59 5.42
N SER A 53 -7.62 -21.97 4.36
CA SER A 53 -6.80 -21.38 3.31
C SER A 53 -6.34 -19.99 3.73
N GLY A 54 -5.09 -19.70 3.43
CA GLY A 54 -4.52 -18.39 3.69
C GLY A 54 -3.61 -17.92 2.59
N ARG A 55 -3.37 -16.61 2.56
CA ARG A 55 -2.47 -15.93 1.63
C ARG A 55 -1.60 -14.94 2.38
N GLU A 56 -0.35 -14.87 1.95
CA GLU A 56 0.54 -13.79 2.34
C GLU A 56 0.65 -12.83 1.16
N VAL A 57 0.33 -11.56 1.39
CA VAL A 57 0.36 -10.52 0.36
C VAL A 57 1.44 -9.52 0.70
N MET A 58 2.36 -9.28 -0.24
CA MET A 58 3.33 -8.21 -0.12
C MET A 58 2.74 -6.94 -0.70
N ILE A 59 2.72 -5.89 0.09
CA ILE A 59 2.16 -4.59 -0.26
C ILE A 59 3.30 -3.61 -0.45
N ALA A 60 3.33 -2.95 -1.59
CA ALA A 60 4.24 -1.83 -1.84
C ALA A 60 3.41 -0.58 -2.11
N VAL A 61 3.55 0.42 -1.27
CA VAL A 61 2.92 1.73 -1.45
C VAL A 61 4.02 2.75 -1.60
N THR A 62 4.04 3.46 -2.72
CA THR A 62 5.06 4.47 -3.00
C THR A 62 4.40 5.83 -3.16
N VAL A 63 4.99 6.83 -2.51
CA VAL A 63 4.54 8.22 -2.58
C VAL A 63 5.60 9.04 -3.30
N TRP A 64 5.20 9.82 -4.30
CA TRP A 64 6.09 10.70 -5.06
C TRP A 64 5.73 12.16 -4.80
N ASP A 65 6.76 12.97 -4.59
CA ASP A 65 6.62 14.41 -4.43
C ASP A 65 7.91 15.13 -4.86
N ASP A 66 7.78 16.34 -5.34
CA ASP A 66 8.92 17.20 -5.67
C ASP A 66 9.37 18.07 -4.47
N GLN A 67 8.66 17.99 -3.34
CA GLN A 67 8.97 18.70 -2.11
C GLN A 67 9.30 17.70 -0.99
N PRO A 68 10.58 17.57 -0.61
CA PRO A 68 10.99 16.50 0.32
C PRO A 68 10.38 16.62 1.72
N ALA A 69 10.18 17.81 2.24
CA ALA A 69 9.57 17.99 3.56
C ALA A 69 8.09 17.57 3.56
N ARG A 70 7.35 17.95 2.52
CA ARG A 70 5.95 17.57 2.34
C ARG A 70 5.84 16.05 2.16
N LEU A 71 6.74 15.46 1.39
CA LEU A 71 6.78 14.01 1.17
C LEU A 71 6.88 13.25 2.49
N GLN A 72 7.76 13.67 3.40
CA GLN A 72 7.95 12.97 4.68
C GLN A 72 6.68 12.99 5.54
N LEU A 73 6.01 14.13 5.62
CA LEU A 73 4.76 14.25 6.37
C LEU A 73 3.66 13.41 5.75
N LEU A 74 3.56 13.44 4.42
CA LEU A 74 2.55 12.68 3.69
C LEU A 74 2.82 11.18 3.78
N ALA A 75 4.07 10.76 3.70
CA ALA A 75 4.45 9.36 3.86
C ALA A 75 4.11 8.84 5.25
N ASP A 76 4.24 9.67 6.30
CA ASP A 76 3.80 9.30 7.64
C ASP A 76 2.28 9.05 7.69
N GLU A 77 1.50 9.92 7.05
CA GLU A 77 0.05 9.73 6.97
C GLU A 77 -0.33 8.47 6.20
N VAL A 78 0.33 8.23 5.06
CA VAL A 78 0.10 7.04 4.22
C VAL A 78 0.43 5.78 5.00
N GLU A 79 1.59 5.73 5.66
CA GLU A 79 1.99 4.58 6.47
C GLU A 79 0.96 4.29 7.57
N ALA A 80 0.53 5.29 8.31
CA ALA A 80 -0.47 5.14 9.36
C ALA A 80 -1.82 4.65 8.80
N ARG A 81 -2.20 5.14 7.63
CA ARG A 81 -3.46 4.77 6.98
C ARG A 81 -3.41 3.31 6.50
N VAL A 82 -2.30 2.89 5.91
CA VAL A 82 -2.11 1.48 5.50
C VAL A 82 -2.16 0.56 6.71
N ALA A 83 -1.52 0.94 7.81
CA ALA A 83 -1.51 0.15 9.04
C ALA A 83 -2.89 0.00 9.67
N SER A 84 -3.85 0.83 9.31
CA SER A 84 -5.20 0.83 9.88
C SER A 84 -6.25 0.08 9.04
N ILE A 85 -5.89 -0.48 7.89
CA ILE A 85 -6.87 -1.20 7.07
C ILE A 85 -7.33 -2.47 7.77
N GLY A 86 -8.54 -2.91 7.44
CA GLY A 86 -9.13 -4.15 7.94
C GLY A 86 -9.23 -5.21 6.86
N GLY A 87 -9.80 -6.35 7.24
CA GLY A 87 -10.16 -7.40 6.31
C GLY A 87 -11.45 -7.08 5.55
N THR A 88 -11.90 -8.05 4.78
CA THR A 88 -13.16 -7.99 4.02
C THR A 88 -14.06 -9.16 4.40
N ASP A 89 -15.25 -9.26 3.80
CA ASP A 89 -16.14 -10.39 4.03
C ASP A 89 -15.54 -11.73 3.57
N GLU A 90 -14.69 -11.69 2.54
CA GLU A 90 -14.05 -12.88 2.00
C GLU A 90 -12.72 -13.23 2.68
N TRP A 91 -12.03 -12.23 3.23
CA TRP A 91 -10.68 -12.38 3.77
C TRP A 91 -10.54 -11.72 5.13
N GLN A 92 -10.21 -12.53 6.13
CA GLN A 92 -9.89 -12.03 7.48
C GLN A 92 -8.42 -11.63 7.52
N LEU A 93 -8.14 -10.41 7.95
CA LEU A 93 -6.77 -9.95 8.13
C LEU A 93 -6.21 -10.51 9.43
N ALA A 94 -5.27 -11.45 9.32
CA ALA A 94 -4.65 -12.09 10.47
C ALA A 94 -3.48 -11.26 11.01
N SER A 95 -2.67 -10.67 10.12
CA SER A 95 -1.59 -9.78 10.52
C SER A 95 -1.25 -8.79 9.41
N LEU A 96 -0.73 -7.64 9.81
CA LEU A 96 -0.28 -6.59 8.91
C LEU A 96 0.93 -5.92 9.56
N VAL A 97 2.10 -6.05 8.96
CA VAL A 97 3.35 -5.55 9.54
C VAL A 97 4.13 -4.73 8.53
N LEU A 98 4.73 -3.66 9.00
CA LEU A 98 5.68 -2.88 8.22
C LEU A 98 6.96 -3.69 8.04
N VAL A 99 7.40 -3.85 6.80
CA VAL A 99 8.65 -4.54 6.46
C VAL A 99 9.80 -3.54 6.37
N ARG A 100 9.61 -2.47 5.60
CA ARG A 100 10.60 -1.41 5.46
C ARG A 100 9.98 -0.15 4.86
N ARG A 101 10.67 0.95 5.07
CA ARG A 101 10.37 2.22 4.43
C ARG A 101 11.67 2.85 3.95
N ARG A 102 11.70 3.36 2.73
CA ARG A 102 12.90 3.95 2.14
C ARG A 102 12.54 5.15 1.28
N THR A 103 13.28 6.24 1.45
CA THR A 103 13.15 7.44 0.63
C THR A 103 14.33 7.54 -0.32
N ILE A 104 14.03 7.74 -1.61
CA ILE A 104 15.02 7.85 -2.67
C ILE A 104 14.72 9.10 -3.48
N ARG A 105 15.78 9.80 -3.90
CA ARG A 105 15.66 10.88 -4.87
C ARG A 105 16.15 10.39 -6.22
N ASP A 106 15.33 10.56 -7.25
CA ASP A 106 15.78 10.41 -8.63
C ASP A 106 16.73 11.57 -8.96
N VAL A 107 17.81 11.26 -9.68
CA VAL A 107 18.84 12.25 -10.04
C VAL A 107 18.26 13.44 -10.80
N ALA A 108 17.26 13.20 -11.64
CA ALA A 108 16.63 14.22 -12.49
C ALA A 108 15.18 14.51 -12.12
N GLY A 109 14.70 13.96 -11.03
CA GLY A 109 13.27 13.95 -10.80
C GLY A 109 12.84 14.08 -9.34
N PRO A 110 11.63 13.62 -9.05
CA PRO A 110 11.03 13.74 -7.73
C PRO A 110 11.67 12.84 -6.70
N TRP A 111 11.34 13.12 -5.45
CA TRP A 111 11.59 12.21 -4.35
C TRP A 111 10.50 11.15 -4.29
N ALA A 112 10.85 9.94 -3.86
CA ALA A 112 9.91 8.85 -3.66
C ALA A 112 10.16 8.18 -2.31
N THR A 113 9.08 7.91 -1.56
CA THR A 113 9.13 7.08 -0.36
C THR A 113 8.39 5.79 -0.65
N ALA A 114 9.11 4.68 -0.61
CA ALA A 114 8.54 3.35 -0.76
C ALA A 114 8.30 2.75 0.63
N ILE A 115 7.08 2.28 0.85
CA ILE A 115 6.63 1.73 2.13
C ILE A 115 6.13 0.31 1.85
N ASP A 116 6.81 -0.68 2.40
CA ASP A 116 6.49 -2.09 2.17
C ASP A 116 5.88 -2.70 3.43
N PHE A 117 4.75 -3.37 3.26
CA PHE A 117 4.05 -4.12 4.29
C PHE A 117 3.90 -5.58 3.87
N ARG A 118 3.72 -6.44 4.86
CA ARG A 118 3.31 -7.82 4.66
C ARG A 118 1.97 -8.04 5.36
N ALA A 119 0.99 -8.48 4.60
CA ALA A 119 -0.32 -8.86 5.12
C ALA A 119 -0.48 -10.37 5.05
N ARG A 120 -1.03 -10.98 6.09
CA ARG A 120 -1.44 -12.38 6.09
C ARG A 120 -2.94 -12.44 6.30
N LEU A 121 -3.60 -13.15 5.41
CA LEU A 121 -5.06 -13.21 5.36
C LEU A 121 -5.53 -14.68 5.34
N LEU A 122 -6.64 -14.90 6.02
CA LEU A 122 -7.31 -16.20 6.04
C LEU A 122 -8.65 -16.06 5.31
N ALA A 123 -8.98 -17.06 4.50
CA ALA A 123 -10.29 -17.11 3.85
C ALA A 123 -11.37 -17.22 4.93
N ALA A 124 -12.36 -16.35 4.81
CA ALA A 124 -13.49 -16.33 5.74
C ALA A 124 -14.47 -17.47 5.48
#